data_a6725156006a42ba293b3251deb5fb12
#
_entry.id   a6725156006a42ba293b3251deb5fb12
#
_cell.length_a   1.000
_cell.length_b   1.000
_cell.length_c   1.000
_cell.angle_alpha   90.00
_cell.angle_beta   90.00
_cell.angle_gamma   90.00
#
_symmetry.space_group_name_H-M   'P 1'
#
loop_
_entity.id
_entity.type
_entity.pdbx_description
1 polymer ?
#
loop_
_entity_poly.entity_id
_entity_poly.type
_entity_poly.pdbx_seq_one_letter_code
_entity_poly.pdbx_strand_id
1 'polypeptide(L)'
;FWGEGAEAVHIIGKDIVRFHTVYWPAFLMSAGIALPARVFGHGFVLNKGVKMSKSAGNVVDPFDYAGRYGTDAFRYFLLREVSFGQDGSISEEALVTRCNADLANDLGNLAQRSLSMISKNCDGVLPQPGDFTPEDKALLDQADDLLARCRTAMAGQQVHAALNTLWALVAEANRYFAGSEPWALRKTDVARMGTVLYVTAEAVRQVAILVQPIMPDSAAQLLDLLGVPED
;
A
#
# COMPACT_ATOMS: atom_id res chain seq x y z
N PHE A 1 1.10 -19.99 -20.26
CA PHE A 1 1.06 -18.53 -19.99
C PHE A 1 0.48 -17.72 -21.16
N TRP A 2 0.45 -18.25 -22.37
CA TRP A 2 -0.04 -17.59 -23.58
C TRP A 2 -1.06 -18.52 -24.25
N GLY A 3 -2.27 -18.55 -23.74
CA GLY A 3 -3.29 -19.46 -24.21
C GLY A 3 -4.64 -18.78 -24.38
N GLU A 4 -5.61 -19.54 -24.90
CA GLU A 4 -6.97 -19.08 -25.09
C GLU A 4 -7.57 -18.63 -23.76
N GLY A 5 -8.09 -17.40 -23.68
CA GLY A 5 -8.62 -16.78 -22.48
C GLY A 5 -7.60 -16.14 -21.53
N ALA A 6 -6.28 -16.17 -21.85
CA ALA A 6 -5.26 -15.49 -21.06
C ALA A 6 -5.18 -14.00 -21.43
N GLU A 7 -5.25 -13.12 -20.41
CA GLU A 7 -4.95 -11.70 -20.58
C GLU A 7 -3.45 -11.45 -20.35
N ALA A 8 -2.68 -11.31 -21.43
CA ALA A 8 -1.27 -11.00 -21.34
C ALA A 8 -1.04 -9.50 -21.23
N VAL A 9 -0.41 -9.06 -20.15
CA VAL A 9 0.03 -7.67 -19.93
C VAL A 9 1.55 -7.61 -19.90
N HIS A 10 2.13 -6.78 -20.75
CA HIS A 10 3.57 -6.53 -20.77
C HIS A 10 3.91 -5.26 -20.01
N ILE A 11 4.72 -5.37 -18.96
CA ILE A 11 5.29 -4.23 -18.23
C ILE A 11 6.77 -4.13 -18.63
N ILE A 12 7.15 -3.01 -19.24
CA ILE A 12 8.46 -2.82 -19.85
C ILE A 12 9.02 -1.43 -19.54
N GLY A 13 10.33 -1.26 -19.68
CA GLY A 13 10.95 0.06 -19.68
C GLY A 13 10.58 0.86 -20.94
N LYS A 14 10.43 2.17 -20.79
CA LYS A 14 10.05 3.07 -21.91
C LYS A 14 11.04 3.05 -23.09
N ASP A 15 12.29 2.68 -22.86
CA ASP A 15 13.33 2.58 -23.87
C ASP A 15 13.11 1.45 -24.89
N ILE A 16 12.35 0.43 -24.53
CA ILE A 16 12.03 -0.71 -25.39
C ILE A 16 10.56 -0.75 -25.85
N VAL A 17 9.81 0.34 -25.65
CA VAL A 17 8.38 0.44 -26.05
C VAL A 17 8.21 0.12 -27.53
N ARG A 18 9.05 0.67 -28.42
CA ARG A 18 8.96 0.43 -29.86
C ARG A 18 9.03 -1.05 -30.22
N PHE A 19 9.87 -1.82 -29.54
CA PHE A 19 10.00 -3.27 -29.79
C PHE A 19 8.73 -4.02 -29.39
N HIS A 20 8.09 -3.61 -28.30
CA HIS A 20 6.92 -4.30 -27.73
C HIS A 20 5.58 -3.81 -28.28
N THR A 21 5.54 -2.63 -28.90
CA THR A 21 4.29 -2.08 -29.46
C THR A 21 4.22 -2.11 -30.99
N VAL A 22 5.35 -2.33 -31.66
CA VAL A 22 5.42 -2.41 -33.12
C VAL A 22 5.94 -3.76 -33.59
N TYR A 23 7.18 -4.11 -33.26
CA TYR A 23 7.80 -5.32 -33.81
C TYR A 23 7.23 -6.60 -33.22
N TRP A 24 7.04 -6.65 -31.91
CA TRP A 24 6.49 -7.82 -31.25
C TRP A 24 5.06 -8.15 -31.71
N PRO A 25 4.10 -7.22 -31.77
CA PRO A 25 2.80 -7.48 -32.37
C PRO A 25 2.88 -7.97 -33.82
N ALA A 26 3.76 -7.39 -34.63
CA ALA A 26 3.93 -7.84 -36.01
C ALA A 26 4.42 -9.30 -36.11
N PHE A 27 5.34 -9.72 -35.25
CA PHE A 27 5.79 -11.12 -35.16
C PHE A 27 4.68 -12.06 -34.74
N LEU A 28 3.91 -11.69 -33.73
CA LEU A 28 2.76 -12.47 -33.22
C LEU A 28 1.69 -12.62 -34.30
N MET A 29 1.35 -11.54 -35.00
CA MET A 29 0.41 -11.57 -36.13
C MET A 29 0.88 -12.48 -37.25
N SER A 30 2.18 -12.40 -37.61
CA SER A 30 2.78 -13.28 -38.62
C SER A 30 2.76 -14.76 -38.21
N ALA A 31 2.86 -15.04 -36.92
CA ALA A 31 2.84 -16.39 -36.36
C ALA A 31 1.42 -16.91 -36.07
N GLY A 32 0.37 -16.11 -36.27
CA GLY A 32 -1.01 -16.46 -35.94
C GLY A 32 -1.25 -16.59 -34.43
N ILE A 33 -0.45 -15.91 -33.61
CA ILE A 33 -0.54 -15.92 -32.15
C ILE A 33 -1.31 -14.68 -31.66
N ALA A 34 -2.11 -14.85 -30.60
CA ALA A 34 -2.87 -13.75 -30.00
C ALA A 34 -1.97 -12.61 -29.53
N LEU A 35 -2.44 -11.37 -29.70
CA LEU A 35 -1.72 -10.19 -29.23
C LEU A 35 -1.84 -10.02 -27.71
N PRO A 36 -0.88 -9.35 -27.05
CA PRO A 36 -1.05 -8.95 -25.66
C PRO A 36 -2.23 -7.99 -25.51
N ALA A 37 -2.98 -8.14 -24.45
CA ALA A 37 -4.09 -7.24 -24.14
C ALA A 37 -3.60 -5.81 -23.87
N ARG A 38 -2.39 -5.68 -23.31
CA ARG A 38 -1.83 -4.39 -22.93
C ARG A 38 -0.32 -4.40 -22.90
N VAL A 39 0.29 -3.30 -23.33
CA VAL A 39 1.72 -3.01 -23.15
C VAL A 39 1.85 -1.74 -22.34
N PHE A 40 2.57 -1.79 -21.24
CA PHE A 40 2.74 -0.68 -20.32
C PHE A 40 4.22 -0.30 -20.18
N GLY A 41 4.57 0.92 -20.62
CA GLY A 41 5.92 1.46 -20.52
C GLY A 41 6.11 2.26 -19.25
N HIS A 42 6.97 1.79 -18.32
CA HIS A 42 7.35 2.58 -17.15
C HIS A 42 8.56 3.47 -17.41
N GLY A 43 8.69 4.55 -16.63
CA GLY A 43 9.82 5.47 -16.68
C GLY A 43 11.11 4.89 -16.10
N PHE A 44 12.18 5.66 -16.19
CA PHE A 44 13.46 5.29 -15.57
C PHE A 44 13.44 5.54 -14.05
N VAL A 45 14.13 4.68 -13.34
CA VAL A 45 14.51 4.94 -11.95
C VAL A 45 15.89 5.61 -11.97
N LEU A 46 15.94 6.84 -11.49
CA LEU A 46 17.15 7.66 -11.42
C LEU A 46 17.74 7.59 -10.01
N ASN A 47 19.06 7.59 -9.90
CA ASN A 47 19.72 7.75 -8.61
C ASN A 47 20.07 9.23 -8.41
N LYS A 48 19.46 9.89 -7.42
CA LYS A 48 19.64 11.34 -7.15
C LYS A 48 19.49 12.21 -8.41
N GLY A 49 18.46 11.90 -9.23
CA GLY A 49 18.17 12.61 -10.46
C GLY A 49 19.04 12.23 -11.67
N VAL A 50 20.00 11.33 -11.51
CA VAL A 50 20.93 10.93 -12.58
C VAL A 50 20.59 9.50 -13.05
N LYS A 51 20.59 9.29 -14.38
CA LYS A 51 20.39 7.97 -14.96
C LYS A 51 21.46 7.00 -14.47
N MET A 52 21.03 5.85 -13.97
CA MET A 52 21.94 4.81 -13.51
C MET A 52 22.69 4.16 -14.66
N SER A 53 24.00 4.02 -14.51
CA SER A 53 24.83 3.25 -15.44
C SER A 53 26.00 2.60 -14.71
N LYS A 54 26.44 1.43 -15.21
CA LYS A 54 27.60 0.74 -14.64
C LYS A 54 28.88 1.58 -14.77
N SER A 55 29.02 2.31 -15.87
CA SER A 55 30.19 3.17 -16.11
C SER A 55 30.26 4.38 -15.19
N ALA A 56 29.11 4.88 -14.73
CA ALA A 56 29.05 5.99 -13.77
C ALA A 56 29.16 5.53 -12.31
N GLY A 57 29.14 4.22 -12.03
CA GLY A 57 29.25 3.66 -10.68
C GLY A 57 28.09 4.05 -9.75
N ASN A 58 26.97 4.51 -10.30
CA ASN A 58 25.82 5.03 -9.56
C ASN A 58 24.61 4.08 -9.54
N VAL A 59 24.83 2.82 -9.88
CA VAL A 59 23.79 1.78 -9.86
C VAL A 59 23.44 1.44 -8.41
N VAL A 60 22.16 1.48 -8.09
CA VAL A 60 21.64 1.05 -6.80
C VAL A 60 21.40 -0.47 -6.87
N ASP A 61 21.99 -1.20 -5.93
CA ASP A 61 21.71 -2.63 -5.78
C ASP A 61 20.43 -2.79 -4.92
N PRO A 62 19.36 -3.38 -5.48
CA PRO A 62 18.12 -3.58 -4.72
C PRO A 62 18.28 -4.56 -3.55
N PHE A 63 19.22 -5.49 -3.62
CA PHE A 63 19.48 -6.43 -2.52
C PHE A 63 20.14 -5.75 -1.31
N ASP A 64 21.03 -4.79 -1.56
CA ASP A 64 21.62 -3.97 -0.47
C ASP A 64 20.54 -3.16 0.26
N TYR A 65 19.64 -2.49 -0.50
CA TYR A 65 18.55 -1.73 0.09
C TYR A 65 17.55 -2.64 0.82
N ALA A 66 17.17 -3.76 0.24
CA ALA A 66 16.29 -4.72 0.90
C ALA A 66 16.91 -5.31 2.17
N GLY A 67 18.22 -5.59 2.16
CA GLY A 67 18.95 -6.09 3.33
C GLY A 67 19.07 -5.08 4.47
N ARG A 68 19.23 -3.79 4.13
CA ARG A 68 19.41 -2.70 5.13
C ARG A 68 18.09 -2.17 5.69
N TYR A 69 17.05 -2.07 4.88
CA TYR A 69 15.78 -1.41 5.24
C TYR A 69 14.59 -2.38 5.35
N GLY A 70 14.78 -3.62 4.93
CA GLY A 70 13.72 -4.61 4.81
C GLY A 70 13.04 -4.57 3.44
N THR A 71 12.62 -5.74 2.97
CA THR A 71 12.01 -5.91 1.64
C THR A 71 10.72 -5.10 1.51
N ASP A 72 9.85 -5.15 2.50
CA ASP A 72 8.56 -4.47 2.48
C ASP A 72 8.69 -2.95 2.42
N ALA A 73 9.59 -2.37 3.22
CA ALA A 73 9.84 -0.93 3.23
C ALA A 73 10.39 -0.45 1.87
N PHE A 74 11.29 -1.23 1.27
CA PHE A 74 11.85 -0.90 -0.03
C PHE A 74 10.82 -1.04 -1.16
N ARG A 75 9.99 -2.10 -1.16
CA ARG A 75 8.88 -2.28 -2.09
C ARG A 75 7.88 -1.12 -1.99
N TYR A 76 7.47 -0.80 -0.76
CA TYR A 76 6.57 0.32 -0.49
C TYR A 76 7.13 1.62 -1.06
N PHE A 77 8.38 1.94 -0.76
CA PHE A 77 9.04 3.15 -1.23
C PHE A 77 9.02 3.26 -2.77
N LEU A 78 9.44 2.21 -3.48
CA LEU A 78 9.49 2.23 -4.94
C LEU A 78 8.10 2.43 -5.57
N LEU A 79 7.08 1.77 -5.03
CA LEU A 79 5.71 1.82 -5.57
C LEU A 79 4.95 3.11 -5.16
N ARG A 80 5.41 3.75 -4.09
CA ARG A 80 4.78 4.96 -3.53
C ARG A 80 5.41 6.24 -4.08
N GLU A 81 6.73 6.27 -4.20
CA GLU A 81 7.48 7.48 -4.57
C GLU A 81 7.43 7.75 -6.07
N VAL A 82 7.47 6.71 -6.88
CA VAL A 82 7.53 6.83 -8.33
C VAL A 82 6.15 6.64 -8.95
N SER A 83 5.61 7.69 -9.56
CA SER A 83 4.39 7.59 -10.35
C SER A 83 4.64 6.70 -11.57
N PHE A 84 3.83 5.67 -11.75
CA PHE A 84 3.99 4.72 -12.85
C PHE A 84 3.92 5.43 -14.21
N GLY A 85 4.86 5.12 -15.11
CA GLY A 85 4.99 5.77 -16.42
C GLY A 85 5.85 7.03 -16.42
N GLN A 86 6.19 7.60 -15.27
CA GLN A 86 7.09 8.74 -15.13
C GLN A 86 8.49 8.30 -14.70
N ASP A 87 9.50 9.13 -15.00
CA ASP A 87 10.82 8.95 -14.42
C ASP A 87 10.75 9.33 -12.93
N GLY A 88 11.32 8.49 -12.08
CA GLY A 88 11.39 8.71 -10.65
C GLY A 88 12.82 8.77 -10.15
N SER A 89 13.09 9.60 -9.16
CA SER A 89 14.40 9.66 -8.51
C SER A 89 14.33 8.98 -7.16
N ILE A 90 15.28 8.10 -6.89
CA ILE A 90 15.43 7.46 -5.58
C ILE A 90 16.69 7.96 -4.90
N SER A 91 16.64 8.04 -3.58
CA SER A 91 17.80 8.26 -2.73
C SER A 91 17.55 7.60 -1.36
N GLU A 92 18.62 7.35 -0.63
CA GLU A 92 18.52 6.79 0.72
C GLU A 92 17.75 7.73 1.66
N GLU A 93 18.00 9.03 1.56
CA GLU A 93 17.31 10.04 2.36
C GLU A 93 15.80 10.06 2.06
N ALA A 94 15.41 9.95 0.78
CA ALA A 94 14.01 9.91 0.39
C ALA A 94 13.32 8.64 0.93
N LEU A 95 14.00 7.48 0.85
CA LEU A 95 13.50 6.21 1.41
C LEU A 95 13.26 6.34 2.92
N VAL A 96 14.26 6.77 3.67
CA VAL A 96 14.16 6.91 5.13
C VAL A 96 13.05 7.90 5.51
N THR A 97 13.00 9.05 4.83
CA THR A 97 11.98 10.06 5.09
C THR A 97 10.57 9.52 4.82
N ARG A 98 10.37 8.84 3.68
CA ARG A 98 9.07 8.26 3.31
C ARG A 98 8.64 7.16 4.27
N CYS A 99 9.53 6.22 4.56
CA CYS A 99 9.22 5.12 5.48
C CYS A 99 8.93 5.63 6.90
N ASN A 100 9.68 6.61 7.39
CA ASN A 100 9.40 7.19 8.70
C ASN A 100 8.05 7.93 8.73
N ALA A 101 7.73 8.70 7.70
CA ALA A 101 6.47 9.43 7.65
C ALA A 101 5.28 8.47 7.54
N ASP A 102 5.24 7.67 6.46
CA ASP A 102 4.08 6.88 6.10
C ASP A 102 3.96 5.59 6.94
N LEU A 103 5.07 4.85 7.11
CA LEU A 103 5.01 3.53 7.76
C LEU A 103 5.15 3.62 9.28
N ALA A 104 6.11 4.37 9.79
CA ALA A 104 6.31 4.46 11.23
C ALA A 104 5.32 5.42 11.90
N ASN A 105 5.23 6.67 11.42
CA ASN A 105 4.47 7.72 12.09
C ASN A 105 2.97 7.68 11.78
N ASP A 106 2.57 7.28 10.56
CA ASP A 106 1.15 7.19 10.22
C ASP A 106 0.57 5.83 10.57
N LEU A 107 0.81 4.79 9.75
CA LEU A 107 0.19 3.47 9.92
C LEU A 107 0.68 2.77 11.19
N GLY A 108 1.99 2.73 11.41
CA GLY A 108 2.61 2.04 12.55
C GLY A 108 2.19 2.63 13.88
N ASN A 109 2.19 3.98 14.00
CA ASN A 109 1.76 4.66 15.21
C ASN A 109 0.25 4.47 15.48
N LEU A 110 -0.59 4.53 14.42
CA LEU A 110 -2.03 4.26 14.55
C LEU A 110 -2.30 2.84 15.07
N ALA A 111 -1.69 1.85 14.41
CA ALA A 111 -1.82 0.44 14.81
C ALA A 111 -1.30 0.21 16.24
N GLN A 112 -0.11 0.68 16.54
CA GLN A 112 0.50 0.51 17.86
C GLN A 112 -0.33 1.15 18.98
N ARG A 113 -0.85 2.36 18.79
CA ARG A 113 -1.67 3.05 19.80
C ARG A 113 -3.03 2.37 20.01
N SER A 114 -3.73 2.02 18.94
CA SER A 114 -5.04 1.37 19.01
C SER A 114 -4.95 -0.04 19.60
N LEU A 115 -4.04 -0.87 19.11
CA LEU A 115 -3.85 -2.25 19.62
C LEU A 115 -3.33 -2.27 21.05
N SER A 116 -2.44 -1.35 21.44
CA SER A 116 -1.99 -1.24 22.83
C SER A 116 -3.14 -0.85 23.77
N MET A 117 -4.09 -0.04 23.31
CA MET A 117 -5.26 0.28 24.10
C MET A 117 -6.22 -0.91 24.22
N ILE A 118 -6.45 -1.66 23.15
CA ILE A 118 -7.24 -2.90 23.17
C ILE A 118 -6.60 -3.89 24.13
N SER A 119 -5.31 -4.14 24.01
CA SER A 119 -4.60 -5.06 24.90
C SER A 119 -4.71 -4.69 26.37
N LYS A 120 -4.59 -3.39 26.71
CA LYS A 120 -4.56 -2.92 28.11
C LYS A 120 -5.93 -2.69 28.74
N ASN A 121 -6.96 -2.44 27.95
CA ASN A 121 -8.27 -2.01 28.48
C ASN A 121 -9.43 -2.92 28.06
N CYS A 122 -9.19 -3.90 27.15
CA CYS A 122 -10.18 -4.83 26.64
C CYS A 122 -9.65 -6.28 26.68
N ASP A 123 -8.71 -6.60 27.58
CA ASP A 123 -8.14 -7.94 27.79
C ASP A 123 -7.57 -8.57 26.51
N GLY A 124 -7.09 -7.75 25.57
CA GLY A 124 -6.57 -8.20 24.28
C GLY A 124 -7.64 -8.68 23.29
N VAL A 125 -8.92 -8.47 23.59
CA VAL A 125 -10.03 -8.85 22.73
C VAL A 125 -10.62 -7.60 22.08
N LEU A 126 -10.87 -7.66 20.77
CA LEU A 126 -11.55 -6.56 20.08
C LEU A 126 -12.94 -6.35 20.66
N PRO A 127 -13.24 -5.16 21.20
CA PRO A 127 -14.53 -4.92 21.85
C PRO A 127 -15.66 -4.94 20.81
N GLN A 128 -16.84 -5.39 21.25
CA GLN A 128 -18.06 -5.25 20.45
C GLN A 128 -18.45 -3.77 20.39
N PRO A 129 -18.74 -3.22 19.19
CA PRO A 129 -19.16 -1.83 19.09
C PRO A 129 -20.56 -1.63 19.64
N GLY A 130 -20.80 -0.47 20.22
CA GLY A 130 -22.13 0.04 20.47
C GLY A 130 -22.70 0.78 19.24
N ASP A 131 -23.67 1.69 19.48
CA ASP A 131 -24.24 2.51 18.41
C ASP A 131 -23.18 3.41 17.77
N PHE A 132 -23.16 3.40 16.43
CA PHE A 132 -22.24 4.22 15.65
C PHE A 132 -22.72 5.66 15.52
N THR A 133 -21.86 6.60 15.84
CA THR A 133 -22.06 8.02 15.54
C THR A 133 -21.90 8.30 14.04
N PRO A 134 -22.26 9.51 13.56
CA PRO A 134 -22.00 9.90 12.17
C PRO A 134 -20.52 9.85 11.80
N GLU A 135 -19.61 10.18 12.71
CA GLU A 135 -18.15 10.15 12.48
C GLU A 135 -17.64 8.71 12.36
N ASP A 136 -18.16 7.78 13.16
CA ASP A 136 -17.83 6.35 13.04
C ASP A 136 -18.22 5.81 11.67
N LYS A 137 -19.46 6.08 11.27
CA LYS A 137 -20.00 5.67 9.96
C LYS A 137 -19.18 6.26 8.82
N ALA A 138 -18.84 7.54 8.90
CA ALA A 138 -18.06 8.21 7.87
C ALA A 138 -16.68 7.55 7.66
N LEU A 139 -16.02 7.08 8.71
CA LEU A 139 -14.75 6.36 8.59
C LEU A 139 -14.94 4.93 8.06
N LEU A 140 -15.96 4.21 8.54
CA LEU A 140 -16.27 2.85 8.08
C LEU A 140 -16.70 2.85 6.62
N ASP A 141 -17.54 3.79 6.19
CA ASP A 141 -17.97 3.92 4.79
C ASP A 141 -16.78 4.18 3.85
N GLN A 142 -15.80 4.99 4.30
CA GLN A 142 -14.56 5.19 3.54
C GLN A 142 -13.71 3.92 3.46
N ALA A 143 -13.68 3.12 4.54
CA ALA A 143 -12.97 1.85 4.57
C ALA A 143 -13.63 0.82 3.63
N ASP A 144 -14.94 0.74 3.59
CA ASP A 144 -15.70 -0.17 2.73
C ASP A 144 -15.50 0.15 1.23
N ASP A 145 -15.36 1.43 0.89
CA ASP A 145 -15.11 1.89 -0.49
C ASP A 145 -13.67 1.61 -1.00
N LEU A 146 -12.72 1.32 -0.09
CA LEU A 146 -11.30 1.20 -0.45
C LEU A 146 -11.05 0.16 -1.53
N LEU A 147 -11.63 -1.03 -1.41
CA LEU A 147 -11.39 -2.12 -2.35
C LEU A 147 -11.75 -1.73 -3.79
N ALA A 148 -12.92 -1.10 -3.99
CA ALA A 148 -13.37 -0.67 -5.29
C ALA A 148 -12.45 0.40 -5.89
N ARG A 149 -12.04 1.37 -5.09
CA ARG A 149 -11.12 2.45 -5.48
C ARG A 149 -9.73 1.93 -5.81
N CYS A 150 -9.19 1.03 -4.99
CA CYS A 150 -7.90 0.40 -5.24
C CYS A 150 -7.93 -0.46 -6.50
N ARG A 151 -8.98 -1.25 -6.73
CA ARG A 151 -9.15 -2.03 -7.96
C ARG A 151 -9.18 -1.15 -9.20
N THR A 152 -9.88 -0.03 -9.16
CA THR A 152 -9.92 0.95 -10.26
C THR A 152 -8.53 1.50 -10.58
N ALA A 153 -7.77 1.89 -9.56
CA ALA A 153 -6.41 2.38 -9.74
C ALA A 153 -5.48 1.27 -10.28
N MET A 154 -5.56 0.08 -9.71
CA MET A 154 -4.73 -1.08 -10.14
C MET A 154 -5.05 -1.53 -11.57
N ALA A 155 -6.32 -1.49 -12.00
CA ALA A 155 -6.69 -1.77 -13.39
C ALA A 155 -6.03 -0.82 -14.39
N GLY A 156 -5.74 0.42 -13.97
CA GLY A 156 -4.99 1.42 -14.72
C GLY A 156 -3.46 1.36 -14.52
N GLN A 157 -2.95 0.34 -13.80
CA GLN A 157 -1.55 0.23 -13.36
C GLN A 157 -1.06 1.44 -12.54
N GLN A 158 -1.96 2.13 -11.86
CA GLN A 158 -1.64 3.30 -11.03
C GLN A 158 -1.42 2.89 -9.56
N VAL A 159 -0.38 2.09 -9.30
CA VAL A 159 -0.09 1.56 -7.96
C VAL A 159 0.08 2.68 -6.93
N HIS A 160 0.80 3.76 -7.29
CA HIS A 160 0.97 4.92 -6.43
C HIS A 160 -0.36 5.58 -6.05
N ALA A 161 -1.35 5.60 -6.96
CA ALA A 161 -2.69 6.16 -6.69
C ALA A 161 -3.50 5.25 -5.74
N ALA A 162 -3.38 3.92 -5.88
CA ALA A 162 -3.94 2.98 -4.93
C ALA A 162 -3.36 3.19 -3.53
N LEU A 163 -2.03 3.31 -3.41
CA LEU A 163 -1.37 3.60 -2.14
C LEU A 163 -1.78 4.97 -1.57
N ASN A 164 -1.93 6.01 -2.40
CA ASN A 164 -2.47 7.30 -1.95
C ASN A 164 -3.87 7.16 -1.34
N THR A 165 -4.71 6.32 -1.94
CA THR A 165 -6.07 6.07 -1.44
C THR A 165 -6.05 5.38 -0.07
N LEU A 166 -5.17 4.37 0.11
CA LEU A 166 -4.99 3.70 1.41
C LEU A 166 -4.49 4.67 2.48
N TRP A 167 -3.48 5.48 2.17
CA TRP A 167 -2.91 6.43 3.14
C TRP A 167 -3.84 7.61 3.44
N ALA A 168 -4.76 7.96 2.55
CA ALA A 168 -5.83 8.90 2.87
C ALA A 168 -6.74 8.35 3.99
N LEU A 169 -7.10 7.06 3.96
CA LEU A 169 -7.85 6.44 5.07
C LEU A 169 -7.03 6.38 6.35
N VAL A 170 -5.72 6.05 6.29
CA VAL A 170 -4.83 6.05 7.46
C VAL A 170 -4.82 7.43 8.12
N ALA A 171 -4.73 8.51 7.33
CA ALA A 171 -4.76 9.88 7.83
C ALA A 171 -6.10 10.22 8.49
N GLU A 172 -7.24 9.81 7.89
CA GLU A 172 -8.57 9.98 8.49
C GLU A 172 -8.71 9.20 9.79
N ALA A 173 -8.26 7.94 9.82
CA ALA A 173 -8.30 7.11 11.01
C ALA A 173 -7.43 7.69 12.16
N ASN A 174 -6.27 8.29 11.83
CA ASN A 174 -5.46 9.02 12.82
C ASN A 174 -6.19 10.25 13.38
N ARG A 175 -6.86 11.05 12.52
CA ARG A 175 -7.68 12.20 12.96
C ARG A 175 -8.85 11.76 13.83
N TYR A 176 -9.57 10.74 13.40
CA TYR A 176 -10.68 10.15 14.12
C TYR A 176 -10.23 9.65 15.51
N PHE A 177 -9.16 8.87 15.57
CA PHE A 177 -8.63 8.34 16.82
C PHE A 177 -8.18 9.45 17.78
N ALA A 178 -7.51 10.47 17.26
CA ALA A 178 -7.06 11.61 18.04
C ALA A 178 -8.25 12.47 18.54
N GLY A 179 -9.22 12.74 17.67
CA GLY A 179 -10.40 13.55 18.02
C GLY A 179 -11.38 12.84 18.95
N SER A 180 -11.44 11.51 18.90
CA SER A 180 -12.28 10.71 19.81
C SER A 180 -11.68 10.52 21.20
N GLU A 181 -10.39 10.79 21.40
CA GLU A 181 -9.67 10.73 22.68
C GLU A 181 -9.96 9.45 23.49
N PRO A 182 -9.79 8.23 22.97
CA PRO A 182 -10.17 7.00 23.67
C PRO A 182 -9.45 6.82 25.02
N TRP A 183 -8.29 7.43 25.21
CA TRP A 183 -7.57 7.48 26.49
C TRP A 183 -8.32 8.30 27.56
N ALA A 184 -9.10 9.30 27.18
CA ALA A 184 -9.97 10.05 28.08
C ALA A 184 -11.27 9.26 28.34
N LEU A 185 -11.88 8.70 27.27
CA LEU A 185 -13.10 7.88 27.34
C LEU A 185 -12.95 6.69 28.29
N ARG A 186 -11.76 6.13 28.42
CA ARG A 186 -11.45 5.06 29.38
C ARG A 186 -11.94 5.36 30.81
N LYS A 187 -11.98 6.63 31.16
CA LYS A 187 -12.37 7.08 32.55
C LYS A 187 -13.82 7.48 32.64
N THR A 188 -14.46 7.82 31.56
CA THR A 188 -15.80 8.46 31.54
C THR A 188 -16.85 7.64 30.82
N ASP A 189 -16.48 6.94 29.73
CA ASP A 189 -17.38 6.15 28.88
C ASP A 189 -16.64 4.98 28.23
N VAL A 190 -16.55 3.87 28.94
CA VAL A 190 -15.83 2.67 28.48
C VAL A 190 -16.53 2.03 27.27
N ALA A 191 -17.86 2.12 27.18
CA ALA A 191 -18.60 1.58 26.04
C ALA A 191 -18.26 2.36 24.75
N ARG A 192 -18.23 3.69 24.83
CA ARG A 192 -17.82 4.54 23.71
C ARG A 192 -16.35 4.33 23.35
N MET A 193 -15.45 4.20 24.33
CA MET A 193 -14.05 3.84 24.08
C MET A 193 -13.97 2.55 23.27
N GLY A 194 -14.73 1.52 23.64
CA GLY A 194 -14.77 0.24 22.91
C GLY A 194 -15.18 0.43 21.46
N THR A 195 -16.22 1.22 21.19
CA THR A 195 -16.67 1.52 19.82
C THR A 195 -15.58 2.24 19.00
N VAL A 196 -14.91 3.23 19.58
CA VAL A 196 -13.82 3.95 18.93
C VAL A 196 -12.66 3.01 18.58
N LEU A 197 -12.30 2.11 19.50
CA LEU A 197 -11.24 1.13 19.27
C LEU A 197 -11.61 0.13 18.16
N TYR A 198 -12.87 -0.33 18.14
CA TYR A 198 -13.39 -1.20 17.09
C TYR A 198 -13.30 -0.52 15.71
N VAL A 199 -13.83 0.68 15.57
CA VAL A 199 -13.83 1.44 14.30
C VAL A 199 -12.40 1.68 13.79
N THR A 200 -11.49 2.04 14.71
CA THR A 200 -10.08 2.23 14.35
C THR A 200 -9.43 0.93 13.92
N ALA A 201 -9.64 -0.16 14.66
CA ALA A 201 -9.08 -1.48 14.32
C ALA A 201 -9.61 -1.99 12.97
N GLU A 202 -10.89 -1.75 12.67
CA GLU A 202 -11.48 -2.11 11.38
C GLU A 202 -10.85 -1.32 10.22
N ALA A 203 -10.64 -0.02 10.37
CA ALA A 203 -9.92 0.77 9.37
C ALA A 203 -8.49 0.25 9.15
N VAL A 204 -7.76 -0.09 10.22
CA VAL A 204 -6.41 -0.69 10.14
C VAL A 204 -6.46 -2.05 9.45
N ARG A 205 -7.45 -2.89 9.75
CA ARG A 205 -7.65 -4.20 9.13
C ARG A 205 -7.85 -4.09 7.62
N GLN A 206 -8.72 -3.20 7.16
CA GLN A 206 -8.97 -2.97 5.73
C GLN A 206 -7.70 -2.52 5.00
N VAL A 207 -6.95 -1.60 5.59
CA VAL A 207 -5.65 -1.17 5.04
C VAL A 207 -4.65 -2.33 4.99
N ALA A 208 -4.54 -3.12 6.07
CA ALA A 208 -3.62 -4.26 6.14
C ALA A 208 -3.93 -5.31 5.07
N ILE A 209 -5.20 -5.65 4.85
CA ILE A 209 -5.61 -6.57 3.78
C ILE A 209 -5.20 -6.04 2.41
N LEU A 210 -5.46 -4.77 2.11
CA LEU A 210 -5.24 -4.21 0.78
C LEU A 210 -3.78 -3.87 0.48
N VAL A 211 -2.94 -3.75 1.50
CA VAL A 211 -1.50 -3.47 1.32
C VAL A 211 -0.64 -4.74 1.21
N GLN A 212 -1.18 -5.93 1.47
CA GLN A 212 -0.45 -7.20 1.39
C GLN A 212 0.33 -7.39 0.06
N PRO A 213 -0.21 -7.06 -1.13
CA PRO A 213 0.55 -7.21 -2.37
C PRO A 213 1.81 -6.34 -2.44
N ILE A 214 1.88 -5.30 -1.62
CA ILE A 214 3.00 -4.34 -1.56
C ILE A 214 3.95 -4.71 -0.42
N MET A 215 3.43 -4.93 0.78
CA MET A 215 4.17 -5.23 2.01
C MET A 215 3.66 -6.54 2.64
N PRO A 216 3.96 -7.71 2.03
CA PRO A 216 3.37 -8.99 2.43
C PRO A 216 3.69 -9.37 3.88
N ASP A 217 4.95 -9.25 4.30
CA ASP A 217 5.37 -9.71 5.63
C ASP A 217 4.84 -8.82 6.74
N SER A 218 4.92 -7.50 6.55
CA SER A 218 4.44 -6.51 7.53
C SER A 218 2.92 -6.52 7.64
N ALA A 219 2.22 -6.69 6.52
CA ALA A 219 0.77 -6.77 6.50
C ALA A 219 0.27 -8.06 7.16
N ALA A 220 0.90 -9.21 6.89
CA ALA A 220 0.58 -10.48 7.55
C ALA A 220 0.74 -10.35 9.08
N GLN A 221 1.87 -9.85 9.57
CA GLN A 221 2.09 -9.63 11.00
C GLN A 221 1.03 -8.71 11.62
N LEU A 222 0.61 -7.66 10.91
CA LEU A 222 -0.43 -6.75 11.40
C LEU A 222 -1.80 -7.45 11.46
N LEU A 223 -2.13 -8.29 10.47
CA LEU A 223 -3.36 -9.08 10.45
C LEU A 223 -3.37 -10.13 11.58
N ASP A 224 -2.24 -10.79 11.85
CA ASP A 224 -2.08 -11.71 12.98
C ASP A 224 -2.36 -11.00 14.32
N LEU A 225 -1.81 -9.78 14.52
CA LEU A 225 -2.06 -8.97 15.70
C LEU A 225 -3.54 -8.56 15.84
N LEU A 226 -4.26 -8.45 14.73
CA LEU A 226 -5.71 -8.17 14.69
C LEU A 226 -6.56 -9.44 14.83
N GLY A 227 -5.95 -10.62 14.86
CA GLY A 227 -6.66 -11.91 14.96
C GLY A 227 -7.45 -12.27 13.69
N VAL A 228 -7.00 -11.78 12.52
CA VAL A 228 -7.61 -12.12 11.23
C VAL A 228 -7.06 -13.48 10.78
N PRO A 229 -7.93 -14.49 10.51
CA PRO A 229 -7.45 -15.80 10.09
C PRO A 229 -6.75 -15.76 8.72
N GLU A 230 -5.78 -16.65 8.53
CA GLU A 230 -5.16 -16.94 7.23
C GLU A 230 -6.11 -17.85 6.44
N ASP A 231 -6.92 -17.31 5.52
CA ASP A 231 -7.77 -18.08 4.60
C ASP A 231 -7.32 -17.92 3.13
#